data_d57c5ad3f940a422679d9a179a7c56ef
#
_entry.id   d57c5ad3f940a422679d9a179a7c56ef
#
_cell.length_a   1.000
_cell.length_b   1.000
_cell.length_c   1.000
_cell.angle_alpha   90.00
_cell.angle_beta   90.00
_cell.angle_gamma   90.00
#
_symmetry.space_group_name_H-M   'P 1'
#
loop_
_entity.id
_entity.type
_entity.pdbx_description
1 polymer ?
#
loop_
_entity_poly.entity_id
_entity_poly.type
_entity_poly.pdbx_seq_one_letter_code
_entity_poly.pdbx_strand_id
1 'polypeptide(L)'
;MSVMLMHIHLPHMNVNNSHISKAQVKWVRSLQMKKHRDEQGVFVAEGEKCVNDLRQSFELLMHITPDNASSTEIEQMSSLRTPQGIIGVFRKREDQVPSPAVLADGQLLLALDGIQDPGNLGTIIRTCDWFGIYDIICTNDTADCYNPKVVQATMGALARVRVHYVNSLPKLLEQFQTAGYPVYGTLLDGKNMYVPTAIPTKEKGIIVMGNEGNGISEDVRKLVTHSLLIPSYPVNTPTSESLNVSIATAIVLAEFRRQHNKKS
;
A
#
# COMPACT_ATOMS: atom_id res chain seq x y z
N MET A 1 -17.16 -15.57 -22.47
CA MET A 1 -18.11 -15.45 -21.35
C MET A 1 -18.22 -13.98 -21.02
N SER A 2 -19.42 -13.40 -21.23
CA SER A 2 -19.72 -11.98 -21.10
C SER A 2 -19.66 -11.61 -19.61
N VAL A 3 -18.76 -10.69 -19.25
CA VAL A 3 -18.74 -10.10 -17.91
C VAL A 3 -19.96 -9.17 -17.83
N MET A 4 -20.93 -9.59 -17.05
CA MET A 4 -22.14 -8.82 -16.76
C MET A 4 -21.73 -7.60 -15.92
N LEU A 5 -21.59 -6.45 -16.56
CA LEU A 5 -21.45 -5.15 -15.89
C LEU A 5 -22.68 -4.96 -15.00
N MET A 6 -22.55 -5.27 -13.72
CA MET A 6 -23.52 -4.85 -12.71
C MET A 6 -23.56 -3.31 -12.72
N HIS A 7 -24.65 -2.75 -13.26
CA HIS A 7 -24.92 -1.32 -13.12
C HIS A 7 -25.05 -1.00 -11.63
N ILE A 8 -23.97 -0.48 -11.07
CA ILE A 8 -23.94 0.03 -9.72
C ILE A 8 -24.86 1.24 -9.69
N HIS A 9 -25.97 1.13 -8.95
CA HIS A 9 -26.89 2.23 -8.72
C HIS A 9 -26.23 3.22 -7.76
N LEU A 10 -25.30 4.03 -8.29
CA LEU A 10 -24.77 5.18 -7.56
C LEU A 10 -25.91 6.19 -7.41
N PRO A 11 -26.23 6.67 -6.21
CA PRO A 11 -27.22 7.73 -6.05
C PRO A 11 -26.81 8.89 -6.96
N HIS A 12 -27.72 9.38 -7.82
CA HIS A 12 -27.46 10.37 -8.85
C HIS A 12 -26.49 11.45 -8.38
N MET A 13 -25.27 11.36 -8.87
CA MET A 13 -24.18 12.27 -8.51
C MET A 13 -24.21 13.46 -9.47
N ASN A 14 -25.08 14.43 -9.16
CA ASN A 14 -24.94 15.76 -9.74
C ASN A 14 -23.84 16.48 -8.97
N VAL A 15 -22.70 16.69 -9.59
CA VAL A 15 -21.54 17.44 -9.09
C VAL A 15 -21.84 18.95 -9.03
N ASN A 16 -23.08 19.36 -9.23
CA ASN A 16 -23.49 20.76 -9.20
C ASN A 16 -23.87 21.15 -7.77
N ASN A 17 -23.15 22.06 -7.17
CA ASN A 17 -23.39 23.02 -6.06
C ASN A 17 -24.66 22.86 -5.15
N SER A 18 -25.29 21.70 -5.10
CA SER A 18 -26.42 21.43 -4.22
C SER A 18 -25.92 20.85 -2.91
N HIS A 19 -26.57 21.27 -1.82
CA HIS A 19 -26.31 20.73 -0.48
C HIS A 19 -26.45 19.20 -0.47
N ILE A 20 -25.54 18.51 0.28
CA ILE A 20 -25.54 17.06 0.38
C ILE A 20 -26.83 16.53 1.00
N SER A 21 -27.43 15.49 0.45
CA SER A 21 -28.63 14.86 0.96
C SER A 21 -28.33 13.92 2.14
N LYS A 22 -29.32 13.71 3.03
CA LYS A 22 -29.20 12.74 4.13
C LYS A 22 -28.88 11.31 3.64
N ALA A 23 -29.34 10.93 2.45
CA ALA A 23 -29.04 9.64 1.84
C ALA A 23 -27.56 9.54 1.47
N GLN A 24 -26.97 10.60 0.91
CA GLN A 24 -25.55 10.67 0.57
C GLN A 24 -24.69 10.66 1.84
N VAL A 25 -25.05 11.39 2.88
CA VAL A 25 -24.35 11.34 4.18
C VAL A 25 -24.31 9.91 4.73
N LYS A 26 -25.46 9.21 4.76
CA LYS A 26 -25.53 7.80 5.19
C LYS A 26 -24.70 6.89 4.30
N TRP A 27 -24.72 7.12 3.01
CA TRP A 27 -23.93 6.34 2.04
C TRP A 27 -22.44 6.52 2.26
N VAL A 28 -21.91 7.76 2.31
CA VAL A 28 -20.49 8.04 2.55
C VAL A 28 -20.02 7.44 3.87
N ARG A 29 -20.83 7.60 4.95
CA ARG A 29 -20.54 6.97 6.24
C ARG A 29 -20.44 5.44 6.14
N SER A 30 -21.26 4.79 5.33
CA SER A 30 -21.22 3.33 5.15
C SER A 30 -19.90 2.84 4.53
N LEU A 31 -19.22 3.68 3.76
CA LEU A 31 -17.92 3.37 3.13
C LEU A 31 -16.75 3.22 4.12
N GLN A 32 -16.97 3.48 5.40
CA GLN A 32 -16.02 3.11 6.45
C GLN A 32 -15.87 1.58 6.54
N MET A 33 -16.89 0.81 6.13
CA MET A 33 -16.85 -0.65 6.11
C MET A 33 -16.33 -1.18 4.78
N LYS A 34 -15.35 -2.10 4.84
CA LYS A 34 -14.73 -2.74 3.65
C LYS A 34 -15.77 -3.32 2.70
N LYS A 35 -16.79 -4.04 3.24
CA LYS A 35 -17.86 -4.64 2.44
C LYS A 35 -18.51 -3.64 1.48
N HIS A 36 -18.88 -2.46 1.96
CA HIS A 36 -19.55 -1.46 1.13
C HIS A 36 -18.61 -0.81 0.13
N ARG A 37 -17.32 -0.63 0.49
CA ARG A 37 -16.31 -0.17 -0.47
C ARG A 37 -16.10 -1.15 -1.61
N ASP A 38 -16.08 -2.44 -1.30
CA ASP A 38 -15.86 -3.50 -2.30
C ASP A 38 -17.08 -3.68 -3.20
N GLU A 39 -18.30 -3.71 -2.61
CA GLU A 39 -19.54 -3.82 -3.37
C GLU A 39 -19.74 -2.67 -4.38
N GLN A 40 -19.20 -1.49 -4.06
CA GLN A 40 -19.41 -0.30 -4.88
C GLN A 40 -18.17 0.15 -5.65
N GLY A 41 -17.04 -0.52 -5.48
CA GLY A 41 -15.80 -0.18 -6.16
C GLY A 41 -15.28 1.22 -5.83
N VAL A 42 -15.54 1.73 -4.59
CA VAL A 42 -15.18 3.11 -4.20
C VAL A 42 -14.44 3.14 -2.87
N PHE A 43 -13.80 4.27 -2.57
CA PHE A 43 -13.17 4.54 -1.28
C PHE A 43 -13.26 6.02 -0.91
N VAL A 44 -12.96 6.34 0.35
CA VAL A 44 -13.04 7.69 0.91
C VAL A 44 -11.64 8.18 1.29
N ALA A 45 -11.38 9.44 1.01
CA ALA A 45 -10.21 10.17 1.49
C ALA A 45 -10.64 11.46 2.18
N GLU A 46 -9.90 11.87 3.20
CA GLU A 46 -10.19 13.08 3.98
C GLU A 46 -8.98 14.01 3.99
N GLY A 47 -9.28 15.31 3.99
CA GLY A 47 -8.30 16.40 4.00
C GLY A 47 -7.91 16.89 2.61
N GLU A 48 -7.75 18.20 2.51
CA GLU A 48 -7.53 18.91 1.24
C GLU A 48 -6.34 18.37 0.46
N LYS A 49 -5.19 18.23 1.12
CA LYS A 49 -3.98 17.72 0.48
C LYS A 49 -4.16 16.29 -0.05
N CYS A 50 -4.73 15.40 0.77
CA CYS A 50 -4.93 14.00 0.39
C CYS A 50 -5.90 13.89 -0.80
N VAL A 51 -7.03 14.61 -0.75
CA VAL A 51 -8.02 14.63 -1.82
C VAL A 51 -7.42 15.20 -3.11
N ASN A 52 -6.66 16.28 -3.04
CA ASN A 52 -6.03 16.88 -4.21
C ASN A 52 -4.95 15.99 -4.84
N ASP A 53 -4.13 15.31 -4.04
CA ASP A 53 -3.15 14.37 -4.54
C ASP A 53 -3.82 13.18 -5.26
N LEU A 54 -4.88 12.62 -4.66
CA LEU A 54 -5.59 11.47 -5.23
C LEU A 54 -6.34 11.79 -6.54
N ARG A 55 -6.85 13.01 -6.70
CA ARG A 55 -7.52 13.45 -7.94
C ARG A 55 -6.64 13.35 -9.19
N GLN A 56 -5.34 13.29 -9.04
CA GLN A 56 -4.40 13.17 -10.17
C GLN A 56 -4.40 11.75 -10.78
N SER A 57 -4.85 10.74 -10.03
CA SER A 57 -4.75 9.33 -10.44
C SER A 57 -6.03 8.52 -10.25
N PHE A 58 -7.02 9.08 -9.57
CA PHE A 58 -8.30 8.44 -9.29
C PHE A 58 -9.46 9.31 -9.76
N GLU A 59 -10.52 8.67 -10.26
CA GLU A 59 -11.76 9.35 -10.60
C GLU A 59 -12.46 9.82 -9.32
N LEU A 60 -12.58 11.13 -9.15
CA LEU A 60 -13.34 11.74 -8.07
C LEU A 60 -14.83 11.69 -8.38
N LEU A 61 -15.59 10.97 -7.58
CA LEU A 61 -17.03 10.79 -7.75
C LEU A 61 -17.85 11.81 -6.94
N MET A 62 -17.36 12.20 -5.77
CA MET A 62 -18.02 13.18 -4.90
C MET A 62 -16.99 14.02 -4.16
N HIS A 63 -17.19 15.34 -4.14
CA HIS A 63 -16.37 16.29 -3.40
C HIS A 63 -17.24 17.01 -2.36
N ILE A 64 -16.95 16.79 -1.10
CA ILE A 64 -17.70 17.33 0.04
C ILE A 64 -16.81 18.36 0.72
N THR A 65 -17.36 19.55 0.87
CA THR A 65 -16.70 20.73 1.45
C THR A 65 -17.68 21.48 2.35
N PRO A 66 -17.23 22.46 3.14
CA PRO A 66 -18.12 23.34 3.91
C PRO A 66 -19.16 24.11 3.06
N ASP A 67 -18.94 24.24 1.75
CA ASP A 67 -19.87 24.92 0.84
C ASP A 67 -21.12 24.08 0.53
N ASN A 68 -21.01 22.75 0.61
CA ASN A 68 -22.11 21.83 0.27
C ASN A 68 -22.52 20.86 1.40
N ALA A 69 -21.86 20.94 2.56
CA ALA A 69 -22.20 20.16 3.75
C ALA A 69 -21.97 20.97 5.03
N SER A 70 -22.84 20.83 6.00
CA SER A 70 -22.66 21.41 7.33
C SER A 70 -21.55 20.70 8.12
N SER A 71 -21.01 21.34 9.14
CA SER A 71 -20.00 20.73 10.02
C SER A 71 -20.50 19.43 10.65
N THR A 72 -21.75 19.38 11.07
CA THR A 72 -22.38 18.16 11.65
C THR A 72 -22.45 17.01 10.63
N GLU A 73 -22.75 17.30 9.37
CA GLU A 73 -22.79 16.29 8.31
C GLU A 73 -21.38 15.77 7.99
N ILE A 74 -20.38 16.66 7.93
CA ILE A 74 -18.98 16.30 7.74
C ILE A 74 -18.52 15.40 8.91
N GLU A 75 -18.82 15.76 10.15
CA GLU A 75 -18.53 14.94 11.34
C GLU A 75 -19.15 13.54 11.26
N GLN A 76 -20.38 13.41 10.77
CA GLN A 76 -21.04 12.12 10.62
C GLN A 76 -20.38 11.23 9.57
N MET A 77 -19.78 11.79 8.55
CA MET A 77 -19.12 11.07 7.46
C MET A 77 -17.64 10.76 7.76
N SER A 78 -17.01 11.60 8.56
CA SER A 78 -15.58 11.49 8.87
C SER A 78 -15.24 10.23 9.65
N SER A 79 -14.09 9.64 9.34
CA SER A 79 -13.44 8.58 10.10
C SER A 79 -12.41 9.12 11.11
N LEU A 80 -12.12 10.42 11.07
CA LEU A 80 -11.11 11.07 11.88
C LEU A 80 -11.69 11.58 13.21
N ARG A 81 -10.87 11.57 14.26
CA ARG A 81 -11.22 12.22 15.54
C ARG A 81 -11.48 13.71 15.39
N THR A 82 -10.71 14.35 14.51
CA THR A 82 -10.85 15.77 14.16
C THR A 82 -11.05 15.84 12.65
N PRO A 83 -12.29 16.02 12.18
CA PRO A 83 -12.61 16.15 10.76
C PRO A 83 -11.85 17.30 10.11
N GLN A 84 -11.34 17.10 8.90
CA GLN A 84 -10.55 18.09 8.17
C GLN A 84 -11.38 18.95 7.21
N GLY A 85 -12.71 18.85 7.26
CA GLY A 85 -13.62 19.68 6.49
C GLY A 85 -13.80 19.29 5.03
N ILE A 86 -12.90 18.52 4.45
CA ILE A 86 -12.95 18.09 3.04
C ILE A 86 -12.94 16.58 2.97
N ILE A 87 -13.89 16.00 2.21
CA ILE A 87 -14.00 14.56 1.97
C ILE A 87 -14.15 14.34 0.47
N GLY A 88 -13.34 13.42 -0.08
CA GLY A 88 -13.46 12.94 -1.46
C GLY A 88 -13.90 11.49 -1.48
N VAL A 89 -14.86 11.14 -2.33
CA VAL A 89 -15.18 9.76 -2.67
C VAL A 89 -14.62 9.46 -4.05
N PHE A 90 -13.83 8.41 -4.16
CA PHE A 90 -13.09 8.05 -5.35
C PHE A 90 -13.46 6.64 -5.83
N ARG A 91 -13.39 6.40 -7.14
CA ARG A 91 -13.43 5.05 -7.70
C ARG A 91 -12.11 4.33 -7.43
N LYS A 92 -12.16 3.05 -7.03
CA LYS A 92 -10.98 2.20 -6.93
C LYS A 92 -10.37 1.96 -8.31
N ARG A 93 -9.04 1.82 -8.36
CA ARG A 93 -8.35 1.38 -9.56
C ARG A 93 -8.44 -0.14 -9.72
N GLU A 94 -8.47 -0.59 -10.96
CA GLU A 94 -8.31 -1.98 -11.36
C GLU A 94 -6.92 -2.14 -12.01
N ASP A 95 -5.88 -2.08 -11.18
CA ASP A 95 -4.51 -2.23 -11.65
C ASP A 95 -4.19 -3.72 -11.90
N GLN A 96 -3.52 -4.01 -13.01
CA GLN A 96 -3.04 -5.36 -13.27
C GLN A 96 -1.80 -5.64 -12.42
N VAL A 97 -1.74 -6.86 -11.85
CA VAL A 97 -0.55 -7.33 -11.15
C VAL A 97 0.64 -7.32 -12.12
N PRO A 98 1.76 -6.69 -11.77
CA PRO A 98 2.92 -6.66 -12.66
C PRO A 98 3.44 -8.08 -12.94
N SER A 99 3.83 -8.32 -14.18
CA SER A 99 4.49 -9.55 -14.58
C SER A 99 5.97 -9.28 -14.91
N PRO A 100 6.83 -10.31 -14.87
CA PRO A 100 8.24 -10.13 -15.21
C PRO A 100 8.49 -9.51 -16.59
N ALA A 101 7.56 -9.73 -17.54
CA ALA A 101 7.69 -9.26 -18.93
C ALA A 101 7.49 -7.75 -19.10
N VAL A 102 6.80 -7.08 -18.15
CA VAL A 102 6.48 -5.64 -18.23
C VAL A 102 7.32 -4.78 -17.30
N LEU A 103 8.15 -5.39 -16.46
CA LEU A 103 9.03 -4.64 -15.58
C LEU A 103 10.25 -4.11 -16.37
N ALA A 104 10.49 -2.82 -16.22
CA ALA A 104 11.73 -2.21 -16.74
C ALA A 104 12.96 -2.77 -16.01
N ASP A 105 14.09 -2.81 -16.72
CA ASP A 105 15.38 -3.10 -16.07
C ASP A 105 15.65 -2.07 -14.96
N GLY A 106 16.07 -2.55 -13.80
CA GLY A 106 16.33 -1.70 -12.64
C GLY A 106 15.10 -1.43 -11.75
N GLN A 107 13.96 -2.06 -12.01
CA GLN A 107 12.78 -1.89 -11.18
C GLN A 107 12.74 -2.86 -10.00
N LEU A 108 12.57 -2.31 -8.79
CA LEU A 108 12.30 -3.07 -7.57
C LEU A 108 10.80 -3.14 -7.32
N LEU A 109 10.36 -4.28 -6.83
CA LEU A 109 9.02 -4.49 -6.27
C LEU A 109 9.11 -4.71 -4.76
N LEU A 110 8.07 -4.35 -4.05
CA LEU A 110 7.89 -4.73 -2.65
C LEU A 110 6.78 -5.78 -2.56
N ALA A 111 7.02 -6.84 -1.82
CA ALA A 111 6.00 -7.83 -1.46
C ALA A 111 5.75 -7.82 0.05
N LEU A 112 4.48 -7.84 0.45
CA LEU A 112 4.02 -7.80 1.83
C LEU A 112 3.29 -9.11 2.14
N ASP A 113 3.86 -9.87 3.05
CA ASP A 113 3.36 -11.17 3.46
C ASP A 113 2.61 -11.04 4.80
N GLY A 114 1.31 -10.72 4.73
CA GLY A 114 0.42 -10.66 5.89
C GLY A 114 0.58 -9.43 6.77
N ILE A 115 0.83 -8.24 6.24
CA ILE A 115 0.89 -6.99 7.02
C ILE A 115 -0.52 -6.57 7.43
N GLN A 116 -0.89 -6.78 8.68
CA GLN A 116 -2.28 -6.61 9.15
C GLN A 116 -2.59 -5.23 9.74
N ASP A 117 -1.59 -4.50 10.26
CA ASP A 117 -1.82 -3.17 10.82
C ASP A 117 -1.99 -2.11 9.73
N PRO A 118 -3.13 -1.39 9.72
CA PRO A 118 -3.40 -0.34 8.72
C PRO A 118 -2.41 0.83 8.77
N GLY A 119 -1.87 1.16 9.95
CA GLY A 119 -0.89 2.22 10.12
C GLY A 119 0.45 1.84 9.48
N ASN A 120 0.89 0.60 9.68
CA ASN A 120 2.08 0.05 9.06
C ASN A 120 1.94 0.03 7.53
N LEU A 121 0.83 -0.50 6.98
CA LEU A 121 0.61 -0.51 5.54
C LEU A 121 0.64 0.90 4.95
N GLY A 122 -0.06 1.86 5.56
CA GLY A 122 -0.07 3.25 5.08
C GLY A 122 1.32 3.89 5.10
N THR A 123 2.10 3.65 6.16
CA THR A 123 3.48 4.12 6.28
C THR A 123 4.39 3.47 5.23
N ILE A 124 4.23 2.17 4.98
CA ILE A 124 4.97 1.45 3.94
C ILE A 124 4.66 2.03 2.56
N ILE A 125 3.39 2.25 2.20
CA ILE A 125 3.00 2.86 0.93
C ILE A 125 3.66 4.23 0.76
N ARG A 126 3.65 5.07 1.79
CA ARG A 126 4.31 6.38 1.77
C ARG A 126 5.83 6.26 1.62
N THR A 127 6.44 5.30 2.26
CA THR A 127 7.88 5.01 2.15
C THR A 127 8.24 4.53 0.74
N CYS A 128 7.40 3.69 0.14
CA CYS A 128 7.56 3.25 -1.25
C CYS A 128 7.52 4.42 -2.23
N ASP A 129 6.57 5.32 -2.08
CA ASP A 129 6.51 6.56 -2.88
C ASP A 129 7.82 7.36 -2.78
N TRP A 130 8.35 7.53 -1.56
CA TRP A 130 9.59 8.28 -1.32
C TRP A 130 10.81 7.64 -2.00
N PHE A 131 10.88 6.31 -2.00
CA PHE A 131 11.99 5.56 -2.58
C PHE A 131 11.73 5.10 -4.03
N GLY A 132 10.66 5.54 -4.69
CA GLY A 132 10.36 5.21 -6.07
C GLY A 132 10.03 3.72 -6.30
N ILE A 133 9.36 3.09 -5.35
CA ILE A 133 8.77 1.76 -5.49
C ILE A 133 7.30 1.95 -5.84
N TYR A 134 6.94 1.70 -7.08
CA TYR A 134 5.60 2.02 -7.60
C TYR A 134 4.59 0.88 -7.50
N ASP A 135 5.05 -0.36 -7.25
CA ASP A 135 4.20 -1.53 -7.15
C ASP A 135 4.47 -2.30 -5.87
N ILE A 136 3.42 -2.50 -5.08
CA ILE A 136 3.41 -3.32 -3.87
C ILE A 136 2.50 -4.52 -4.12
N ILE A 137 3.01 -5.72 -3.86
CA ILE A 137 2.26 -6.97 -3.97
C ILE A 137 1.92 -7.44 -2.56
N CYS A 138 0.65 -7.66 -2.28
CA CYS A 138 0.15 -8.04 -0.97
C CYS A 138 -0.52 -9.40 -1.01
N THR A 139 -0.36 -10.20 0.02
CA THR A 139 -1.25 -11.33 0.32
C THR A 139 -2.65 -10.83 0.69
N ASN A 140 -3.68 -11.66 0.53
CA ASN A 140 -5.07 -11.28 0.79
C ASN A 140 -5.39 -10.96 2.25
N ASP A 141 -4.58 -11.44 3.18
CA ASP A 141 -4.66 -11.16 4.62
C ASP A 141 -3.92 -9.87 5.04
N THR A 142 -3.23 -9.21 4.11
CA THR A 142 -2.71 -7.86 4.31
C THR A 142 -3.88 -6.86 4.42
N ALA A 143 -3.73 -5.84 5.26
CA ALA A 143 -4.72 -4.78 5.45
C ALA A 143 -5.16 -4.16 4.11
N ASP A 144 -6.43 -3.75 4.03
CA ASP A 144 -7.00 -3.12 2.83
C ASP A 144 -6.40 -1.72 2.61
N CYS A 145 -5.73 -1.50 1.47
CA CYS A 145 -5.12 -0.21 1.12
C CYS A 145 -6.13 0.93 1.00
N TYR A 146 -7.41 0.60 0.76
CA TYR A 146 -8.52 1.56 0.73
C TYR A 146 -9.23 1.72 2.07
N ASN A 147 -8.74 1.10 3.15
CA ASN A 147 -9.21 1.40 4.49
C ASN A 147 -8.95 2.87 4.81
N PRO A 148 -9.91 3.65 5.36
CA PRO A 148 -9.73 5.07 5.65
C PRO A 148 -8.49 5.39 6.48
N LYS A 149 -8.12 4.53 7.44
CA LYS A 149 -6.89 4.69 8.23
C LYS A 149 -5.63 4.53 7.38
N VAL A 150 -5.62 3.58 6.43
CA VAL A 150 -4.50 3.40 5.49
C VAL A 150 -4.42 4.61 4.56
N VAL A 151 -5.51 4.98 3.91
CA VAL A 151 -5.58 6.14 2.99
C VAL A 151 -5.02 7.39 3.67
N GLN A 152 -5.45 7.65 4.91
CA GLN A 152 -4.95 8.80 5.69
C GLN A 152 -3.45 8.71 5.97
N ALA A 153 -2.95 7.53 6.37
CA ALA A 153 -1.54 7.33 6.69
C ALA A 153 -0.62 7.44 5.46
N THR A 154 -1.14 7.21 4.25
CA THR A 154 -0.36 7.37 3.01
C THR A 154 -0.03 8.82 2.67
N MET A 155 -0.76 9.79 3.23
CA MET A 155 -0.60 11.22 2.92
C MET A 155 -0.64 11.53 1.41
N GLY A 156 -1.49 10.82 0.64
CA GLY A 156 -1.64 10.96 -0.80
C GLY A 156 -0.72 10.08 -1.65
N ALA A 157 0.22 9.33 -1.06
CA ALA A 157 1.13 8.47 -1.81
C ALA A 157 0.41 7.38 -2.62
N LEU A 158 -0.80 6.98 -2.22
CA LEU A 158 -1.63 6.03 -2.95
C LEU A 158 -1.95 6.48 -4.39
N ALA A 159 -1.82 7.78 -4.70
CA ALA A 159 -1.95 8.29 -6.06
C ALA A 159 -0.84 7.77 -6.99
N ARG A 160 0.35 7.47 -6.48
CA ARG A 160 1.55 7.11 -7.24
C ARG A 160 1.97 5.66 -7.06
N VAL A 161 1.59 5.03 -5.94
CA VAL A 161 1.90 3.64 -5.62
C VAL A 161 0.67 2.77 -5.88
N ARG A 162 0.85 1.68 -6.61
CA ARG A 162 -0.17 0.67 -6.88
C ARG A 162 -0.05 -0.46 -5.88
N VAL A 163 -1.17 -0.91 -5.33
CA VAL A 163 -1.21 -2.01 -4.37
C VAL A 163 -2.04 -3.15 -4.97
N HIS A 164 -1.40 -4.29 -5.16
CA HIS A 164 -1.97 -5.46 -5.81
C HIS A 164 -2.16 -6.58 -4.80
N TYR A 165 -3.37 -7.11 -4.68
CA TYR A 165 -3.65 -8.27 -3.83
C TYR A 165 -3.64 -9.55 -4.67
N VAL A 166 -2.92 -10.57 -4.21
CA VAL A 166 -2.75 -11.84 -4.92
C VAL A 166 -3.22 -13.03 -4.09
N ASN A 167 -3.81 -14.01 -4.76
CA ASN A 167 -4.27 -15.23 -4.10
C ASN A 167 -3.12 -16.13 -3.63
N SER A 168 -1.96 -16.03 -4.26
CA SER A 168 -0.78 -16.81 -3.89
C SER A 168 0.50 -16.03 -4.19
N LEU A 169 1.09 -15.47 -3.14
CA LEU A 169 2.39 -14.81 -3.24
C LEU A 169 3.49 -15.80 -3.67
N PRO A 170 3.57 -17.04 -3.16
CA PRO A 170 4.57 -18.01 -3.62
C PRO A 170 4.54 -18.25 -5.13
N LYS A 171 3.37 -18.48 -5.73
CA LYS A 171 3.27 -18.70 -7.18
C LYS A 171 3.75 -17.51 -7.99
N LEU A 172 3.49 -16.29 -7.53
CA LEU A 172 3.99 -15.09 -8.18
C LEU A 172 5.51 -14.99 -8.08
N LEU A 173 6.09 -15.24 -6.91
CA LEU A 173 7.53 -15.21 -6.69
C LEU A 173 8.25 -16.25 -7.57
N GLU A 174 7.71 -17.45 -7.73
CA GLU A 174 8.24 -18.49 -8.64
C GLU A 174 8.31 -17.98 -10.10
N GLN A 175 7.28 -17.28 -10.58
CA GLN A 175 7.27 -16.69 -11.93
C GLN A 175 8.41 -15.66 -12.10
N PHE A 176 8.62 -14.82 -11.10
CA PHE A 176 9.69 -13.84 -11.11
C PHE A 176 11.07 -14.48 -11.04
N GLN A 177 11.26 -15.51 -10.20
CA GLN A 177 12.52 -16.26 -10.14
C GLN A 177 12.86 -16.94 -11.46
N THR A 178 11.87 -17.57 -12.11
CA THR A 178 12.02 -18.18 -13.44
C THR A 178 12.49 -17.15 -14.47
N ALA A 179 12.07 -15.90 -14.34
CA ALA A 179 12.51 -14.78 -15.17
C ALA A 179 13.83 -14.12 -14.71
N GLY A 180 14.51 -14.72 -13.72
CA GLY A 180 15.80 -14.26 -13.24
C GLY A 180 15.75 -13.05 -12.29
N TYR A 181 14.62 -12.83 -11.60
CA TYR A 181 14.50 -11.82 -10.56
C TYR A 181 14.88 -12.41 -9.19
N PRO A 182 15.86 -11.86 -8.48
CA PRO A 182 16.14 -12.28 -7.11
C PRO A 182 15.01 -11.91 -6.16
N VAL A 183 14.79 -12.75 -5.15
CA VAL A 183 13.85 -12.53 -4.04
C VAL A 183 14.66 -12.25 -2.78
N TYR A 184 14.54 -11.04 -2.25
CA TYR A 184 15.19 -10.59 -1.02
C TYR A 184 14.22 -10.71 0.14
N GLY A 185 14.49 -11.59 1.11
CA GLY A 185 13.67 -11.73 2.31
C GLY A 185 14.34 -11.10 3.53
N THR A 186 13.60 -10.31 4.30
CA THR A 186 14.08 -9.79 5.58
C THR A 186 13.86 -10.83 6.67
N LEU A 187 14.95 -11.39 7.19
CA LEU A 187 14.94 -12.52 8.12
C LEU A 187 15.90 -12.27 9.29
N LEU A 188 15.52 -12.73 10.49
CA LEU A 188 16.35 -12.60 11.69
C LEU A 188 17.64 -13.45 11.64
N ASP A 189 17.62 -14.53 10.86
CA ASP A 189 18.77 -15.39 10.58
C ASP A 189 19.43 -15.09 9.21
N GLY A 190 19.12 -13.94 8.64
CA GLY A 190 19.68 -13.47 7.39
C GLY A 190 21.14 -13.00 7.51
N LYS A 191 21.73 -12.65 6.36
CA LYS A 191 23.06 -12.01 6.29
C LYS A 191 22.93 -10.52 6.58
N ASN A 192 23.88 -9.97 7.32
CA ASN A 192 23.97 -8.53 7.55
C ASN A 192 23.92 -7.77 6.20
N MET A 193 22.85 -6.98 6.01
CA MET A 193 22.57 -6.29 4.76
C MET A 193 23.61 -5.20 4.41
N TYR A 194 24.40 -4.74 5.38
CA TYR A 194 25.43 -3.72 5.18
C TYR A 194 26.74 -4.28 4.64
N VAL A 195 26.88 -5.61 4.57
CA VAL A 195 28.02 -6.24 3.90
C VAL A 195 27.91 -6.01 2.40
N PRO A 196 28.99 -5.58 1.71
CA PRO A 196 28.96 -5.17 0.29
C PRO A 196 28.40 -6.22 -0.68
N THR A 197 28.46 -7.51 -0.31
CA THR A 197 27.97 -8.63 -1.12
C THR A 197 26.54 -9.06 -0.82
N ALA A 198 25.89 -8.45 0.18
CA ALA A 198 24.56 -8.87 0.62
C ALA A 198 23.45 -8.45 -0.37
N ILE A 199 23.60 -7.26 -0.96
CA ILE A 199 22.69 -6.72 -1.97
C ILE A 199 23.44 -6.62 -3.29
N PRO A 200 23.03 -7.35 -4.34
CA PRO A 200 23.65 -7.23 -5.66
C PRO A 200 23.55 -5.81 -6.23
N THR A 201 24.55 -5.46 -7.00
CA THR A 201 24.69 -4.11 -7.56
C THR A 201 23.68 -3.76 -8.67
N LYS A 202 22.90 -4.73 -9.16
CA LYS A 202 21.81 -4.50 -10.10
C LYS A 202 20.54 -4.29 -9.31
N GLU A 203 19.90 -3.14 -9.50
CA GLU A 203 18.64 -2.78 -8.85
C GLU A 203 17.48 -3.51 -9.53
N LYS A 204 17.37 -4.81 -9.27
CA LYS A 204 16.34 -5.67 -9.84
C LYS A 204 15.94 -6.69 -8.79
N GLY A 205 14.65 -6.89 -8.58
CA GLY A 205 14.17 -7.95 -7.70
C GLY A 205 12.94 -7.60 -6.91
N ILE A 206 12.55 -8.51 -6.05
CA ILE A 206 11.40 -8.38 -5.16
C ILE A 206 11.92 -8.40 -3.72
N ILE A 207 11.60 -7.35 -2.97
CA ILE A 207 11.89 -7.28 -1.53
C ILE A 207 10.66 -7.77 -0.79
N VAL A 208 10.80 -8.77 0.07
CA VAL A 208 9.71 -9.35 0.85
C VAL A 208 9.82 -8.90 2.31
N MET A 209 8.75 -8.30 2.82
CA MET A 209 8.57 -7.96 4.23
C MET A 209 7.49 -8.86 4.82
N GLY A 210 7.78 -9.46 5.96
CA GLY A 210 6.87 -10.38 6.64
C GLY A 210 5.99 -9.71 7.69
N ASN A 211 5.03 -10.47 8.20
CA ASN A 211 4.13 -10.12 9.28
C ASN A 211 4.90 -9.76 10.57
N GLU A 212 4.34 -8.84 11.37
CA GLU A 212 4.98 -8.33 12.60
C GLU A 212 5.21 -9.40 13.67
N GLY A 213 4.31 -10.38 13.75
CA GLY A 213 4.38 -11.47 14.73
C GLY A 213 5.05 -12.74 14.20
N ASN A 214 4.73 -13.13 12.97
CA ASN A 214 5.14 -14.43 12.40
C ASN A 214 6.30 -14.32 11.40
N GLY A 215 6.68 -13.11 11.01
CA GLY A 215 7.69 -12.91 9.95
C GLY A 215 7.17 -13.31 8.57
N ILE A 216 8.08 -13.71 7.70
CA ILE A 216 7.78 -14.22 6.36
C ILE A 216 7.28 -15.67 6.49
N SER A 217 6.17 -16.00 5.83
CA SER A 217 5.58 -17.35 5.83
C SER A 217 6.54 -18.40 5.27
N GLU A 218 6.39 -19.65 5.71
CA GLU A 218 7.33 -20.70 5.37
C GLU A 218 7.41 -20.97 3.87
N ASP A 219 6.27 -20.90 3.16
CA ASP A 219 6.24 -21.12 1.72
C ASP A 219 6.89 -19.98 0.93
N VAL A 220 6.76 -18.74 1.39
CA VAL A 220 7.48 -17.59 0.82
C VAL A 220 8.97 -17.67 1.17
N ARG A 221 9.32 -18.07 2.40
CA ARG A 221 10.70 -18.22 2.85
C ARG A 221 11.53 -19.18 1.99
N LYS A 222 10.94 -20.29 1.53
CA LYS A 222 11.59 -21.27 0.62
C LYS A 222 12.03 -20.64 -0.72
N LEU A 223 11.39 -19.56 -1.10
CA LEU A 223 11.65 -18.84 -2.35
C LEU A 223 12.62 -17.65 -2.18
N VAL A 224 13.06 -17.36 -0.96
CA VAL A 224 14.04 -16.33 -0.71
C VAL A 224 15.41 -16.73 -1.24
N THR A 225 15.95 -15.98 -2.20
CA THR A 225 17.29 -16.22 -2.76
C THR A 225 18.38 -15.48 -2.00
N HIS A 226 18.02 -14.36 -1.37
CA HIS A 226 18.93 -13.53 -0.58
C HIS A 226 18.25 -13.16 0.75
N SER A 227 18.69 -13.78 1.83
CA SER A 227 18.22 -13.46 3.18
C SER A 227 19.00 -12.27 3.74
N LEU A 228 18.27 -11.23 4.14
CA LEU A 228 18.83 -9.97 4.64
C LEU A 228 18.48 -9.79 6.12
N LEU A 229 19.48 -9.39 6.92
CA LEU A 229 19.32 -9.02 8.32
C LEU A 229 19.67 -7.54 8.51
N ILE A 230 18.79 -6.79 9.16
CA ILE A 230 19.13 -5.49 9.76
C ILE A 230 19.78 -5.79 11.11
N PRO A 231 21.09 -5.59 11.28
CA PRO A 231 21.75 -5.95 12.54
C PRO A 231 21.33 -5.02 13.67
N SER A 232 21.17 -5.57 14.87
CA SER A 232 21.02 -4.79 16.11
C SER A 232 22.36 -4.36 16.66
N TYR A 233 22.38 -3.30 17.46
CA TYR A 233 23.57 -2.79 18.13
C TYR A 233 23.28 -2.51 19.62
N PRO A 234 24.28 -2.74 20.50
CA PRO A 234 25.57 -3.43 20.25
C PRO A 234 25.37 -4.89 19.84
N VAL A 235 26.29 -5.42 19.01
CA VAL A 235 26.23 -6.83 18.57
C VAL A 235 26.27 -7.75 19.78
N ASN A 236 25.46 -8.82 19.78
CA ASN A 236 25.34 -9.80 20.87
C ASN A 236 24.81 -9.23 22.21
N THR A 237 24.15 -8.10 22.17
CA THR A 237 23.46 -7.55 23.37
C THR A 237 21.95 -7.81 23.25
N PRO A 238 21.26 -8.20 24.34
CA PRO A 238 19.81 -8.32 24.32
C PRO A 238 19.14 -7.02 23.87
N THR A 239 18.21 -7.13 22.92
CA THR A 239 17.43 -6.02 22.37
C THR A 239 16.00 -6.47 22.16
N SER A 240 15.13 -5.62 21.59
CA SER A 240 13.80 -6.03 21.14
C SER A 240 13.90 -7.13 20.09
N GLU A 241 12.94 -8.04 20.09
CA GLU A 241 12.92 -9.22 19.21
C GLU A 241 12.91 -8.85 17.72
N SER A 242 12.26 -7.72 17.37
CA SER A 242 12.16 -7.23 15.98
C SER A 242 11.98 -5.72 15.93
N LEU A 243 12.21 -5.15 14.76
CA LEU A 243 11.82 -3.77 14.44
C LEU A 243 10.36 -3.75 13.93
N ASN A 244 9.70 -2.62 14.14
CA ASN A 244 8.43 -2.36 13.46
C ASN A 244 8.62 -2.52 11.94
N VAL A 245 7.69 -3.20 11.26
CA VAL A 245 7.84 -3.56 9.84
C VAL A 245 7.94 -2.35 8.92
N SER A 246 7.25 -1.25 9.19
CA SER A 246 7.35 -0.04 8.37
C SER A 246 8.72 0.64 8.52
N ILE A 247 9.32 0.59 9.72
CA ILE A 247 10.68 1.08 9.98
C ILE A 247 11.70 0.17 9.27
N ALA A 248 11.56 -1.14 9.42
CA ALA A 248 12.42 -2.11 8.74
C ALA A 248 12.37 -1.92 7.21
N THR A 249 11.17 -1.71 6.64
CA THR A 249 10.99 -1.41 5.22
C THR A 249 11.77 -0.16 4.81
N ALA A 250 11.67 0.92 5.57
CA ALA A 250 12.38 2.17 5.27
C ALA A 250 13.90 1.98 5.26
N ILE A 251 14.44 1.24 6.23
CA ILE A 251 15.88 0.94 6.31
C ILE A 251 16.33 0.11 5.11
N VAL A 252 15.57 -0.92 4.75
CA VAL A 252 15.91 -1.80 3.61
C VAL A 252 15.89 -1.01 2.30
N LEU A 253 14.82 -0.27 2.03
CA LEU A 253 14.70 0.53 0.80
C LEU A 253 15.79 1.60 0.71
N ALA A 254 16.11 2.28 1.82
CA ALA A 254 17.20 3.25 1.88
C ALA A 254 18.54 2.62 1.53
N GLU A 255 18.83 1.42 2.03
CA GLU A 255 20.09 0.72 1.74
C GLU A 255 20.17 0.28 0.27
N PHE A 256 19.08 -0.23 -0.32
CA PHE A 256 19.02 -0.55 -1.75
C PHE A 256 19.35 0.69 -2.59
N ARG A 257 18.71 1.83 -2.31
CA ARG A 257 18.97 3.08 -3.04
C ARG A 257 20.38 3.63 -2.79
N ARG A 258 20.90 3.53 -1.57
CA ARG A 258 22.27 3.95 -1.25
C ARG A 258 23.32 3.16 -2.04
N GLN A 259 23.14 1.86 -2.19
CA GLN A 259 24.07 1.03 -2.97
C GLN A 259 24.00 1.32 -4.46
N HIS A 260 22.82 1.68 -4.97
CA HIS A 260 22.66 2.05 -6.37
C HIS A 260 23.34 3.39 -6.71
N ASN A 261 23.17 4.42 -5.88
CA ASN A 261 23.73 5.75 -6.09
C ASN A 261 25.26 5.84 -5.99
N LYS A 262 25.96 4.81 -5.48
CA LYS A 262 27.42 4.78 -5.45
C LYS A 262 28.07 4.58 -6.82
N LYS A 263 27.30 4.40 -7.88
CA LYS A 263 27.76 4.12 -9.25
C LYS A 263 27.40 5.21 -10.27
N SER A 264 26.66 6.22 -9.88
CA SER A 264 26.48 7.47 -10.61
C SER A 264 27.45 8.52 -10.07
#